data_7ee81382b2bf00bfbb437178885daf29
#
_entry.id   7ee81382b2bf00bfbb437178885daf29
#
_cell.length_a   1.000
_cell.length_b   1.000
_cell.length_c   1.000
_cell.angle_alpha   90.00
_cell.angle_beta   90.00
_cell.angle_gamma   90.00
#
_symmetry.space_group_name_H-M   'P 1'
#
loop_
_entity.id
_entity.type
_entity.pdbx_description
1 polymer ?
#
loop_
_entity_poly.entity_id
_entity_poly.type
_entity_poly.pdbx_seq_one_letter_code
_entity_poly.pdbx_strand_id
1 'polypeptide(L)'
;MNRLFLASVLALSGCAPQAQTTRPVAPVSQAVAPRNEVRQLSWSIARTFPHDASAFTQGLLWKDRKLFESTGLEGKSELREVDAVTGQVVRRFKLPAQFFGEGLAWVDGKFYYLTWQSKTGFVFDANFKPLARFSYGNEGWGLTSDGKRLLQSDGSDILTWRDPKNFASLGQIRVTRNGAPLRNLNELEWIRGYVWANIWQTDEIVVIDPKNGQVVAQLDLRGLLKPHERTGREDVLNGIAYDAQNGRVFVTGKNWPKLFWLRVENMPVK
;
A
#
# COMPACT_ATOMS: atom_id res chain seq x y z
N MET A 1 90.99 40.07 -30.20
CA MET A 1 89.92 40.83 -29.56
C MET A 1 89.33 39.99 -28.52
N ASN A 2 89.72 40.16 -27.21
CA ASN A 2 89.39 39.38 -26.09
C ASN A 2 88.05 39.80 -25.49
N ARG A 3 87.20 38.86 -25.17
CA ARG A 3 86.12 39.10 -24.20
C ARG A 3 86.18 38.06 -23.07
N LEU A 4 86.49 38.61 -21.89
CA LEU A 4 86.40 37.90 -20.61
C LEU A 4 84.95 37.45 -20.27
N PHE A 5 84.77 36.24 -19.83
CA PHE A 5 83.57 35.80 -19.15
C PHE A 5 83.87 35.71 -17.66
N LEU A 6 83.14 36.51 -16.89
CA LEU A 6 83.09 36.40 -15.43
C LEU A 6 82.10 35.22 -15.05
N ALA A 7 82.58 34.29 -14.25
CA ALA A 7 81.74 33.26 -13.70
C ALA A 7 81.25 33.73 -12.31
N SER A 8 79.92 33.84 -12.18
CA SER A 8 79.24 34.06 -10.86
C SER A 8 78.89 32.76 -10.23
N VAL A 9 79.42 32.52 -9.07
CA VAL A 9 79.07 31.35 -8.24
C VAL A 9 77.78 31.69 -7.46
N LEU A 10 76.70 30.99 -7.72
CA LEU A 10 75.49 31.04 -6.89
C LEU A 10 75.56 29.97 -5.83
N ALA A 11 75.47 30.37 -4.58
CA ALA A 11 75.33 29.48 -3.45
C ALA A 11 73.85 29.03 -3.31
N LEU A 12 73.60 27.75 -3.47
CA LEU A 12 72.29 27.15 -3.25
C LEU A 12 72.11 26.81 -1.75
N SER A 13 71.29 27.59 -1.07
CA SER A 13 70.82 27.27 0.30
C SER A 13 69.77 26.14 0.22
N GLY A 14 70.10 24.96 0.69
CA GLY A 14 69.19 23.84 0.78
C GLY A 14 68.14 24.06 1.87
N CYS A 15 66.89 24.21 1.46
CA CYS A 15 65.75 24.06 2.38
C CYS A 15 65.36 22.58 2.47
N ALA A 16 65.50 21.99 3.67
CA ALA A 16 64.98 20.66 3.93
C ALA A 16 63.44 20.65 4.01
N PRO A 17 62.75 19.69 3.43
CA PRO A 17 61.32 19.61 3.52
C PRO A 17 60.89 19.20 4.93
N GLN A 18 60.05 20.01 5.59
CA GLN A 18 59.37 19.66 6.82
C GLN A 18 58.33 18.58 6.53
N ALA A 19 58.48 17.42 7.18
CA ALA A 19 57.47 16.36 7.15
C ALA A 19 56.22 16.84 7.89
N GLN A 20 55.13 17.03 7.15
CA GLN A 20 53.80 17.23 7.73
C GLN A 20 53.29 15.92 8.31
N THR A 21 53.24 15.83 9.59
CA THR A 21 52.54 14.75 10.31
C THR A 21 51.05 14.92 10.15
N THR A 22 50.45 14.14 9.26
CA THR A 22 49.00 14.01 9.13
C THR A 22 48.49 13.28 10.39
N ARG A 23 47.76 14.00 11.25
CA ARG A 23 46.99 13.38 12.33
C ARG A 23 45.95 12.44 11.72
N PRO A 24 45.81 11.19 12.21
CA PRO A 24 44.71 10.32 11.76
C PRO A 24 43.39 10.94 12.19
N VAL A 25 42.52 11.23 11.20
CA VAL A 25 41.15 11.61 11.45
C VAL A 25 40.44 10.37 11.99
N ALA A 26 39.95 10.42 13.20
CA ALA A 26 39.14 9.37 13.79
C ALA A 26 37.89 9.18 12.92
N PRO A 27 37.44 7.92 12.66
CA PRO A 27 36.24 7.69 11.88
C PRO A 27 35.06 8.33 12.64
N VAL A 28 34.37 9.26 11.96
CA VAL A 28 33.11 9.82 12.44
C VAL A 28 32.12 8.66 12.47
N SER A 29 31.84 8.14 13.65
CA SER A 29 30.75 7.20 13.87
C SER A 29 29.46 7.94 13.49
N GLN A 30 28.93 7.65 12.29
CA GLN A 30 27.57 8.07 11.95
C GLN A 30 26.65 7.36 12.93
N ALA A 31 26.09 8.10 13.86
CA ALA A 31 25.02 7.62 14.72
C ALA A 31 23.90 7.17 13.81
N VAL A 32 23.71 5.85 13.67
CA VAL A 32 22.57 5.24 12.99
C VAL A 32 21.36 5.71 13.78
N ALA A 33 20.52 6.54 13.14
CA ALA A 33 19.26 6.95 13.75
C ALA A 33 18.52 5.70 14.25
N PRO A 34 17.87 5.74 15.44
CA PRO A 34 17.18 4.59 15.98
C PRO A 34 16.20 4.07 14.92
N ARG A 35 16.42 2.84 14.47
CA ARG A 35 15.46 2.15 13.60
C ARG A 35 14.21 1.96 14.45
N ASN A 36 13.15 2.69 14.14
CA ASN A 36 11.85 2.41 14.73
C ASN A 36 11.49 0.98 14.30
N GLU A 37 11.62 0.05 15.22
CA GLU A 37 11.31 -1.35 14.99
C GLU A 37 9.82 -1.46 14.59
N VAL A 38 9.53 -2.18 13.49
CA VAL A 38 8.17 -2.40 13.03
C VAL A 38 7.45 -3.29 14.04
N ARG A 39 6.42 -2.75 14.68
CA ARG A 39 5.69 -3.46 15.74
C ARG A 39 4.86 -4.59 15.16
N GLN A 40 5.02 -5.80 15.68
CA GLN A 40 4.14 -6.91 15.36
C GLN A 40 2.83 -6.76 16.12
N LEU A 41 1.70 -6.72 15.41
CA LEU A 41 0.37 -6.68 16.02
C LEU A 41 -0.14 -8.10 16.27
N SER A 42 -0.74 -8.29 17.45
CA SER A 42 -1.44 -9.54 17.79
C SER A 42 -2.87 -9.49 17.25
N TRP A 43 -3.36 -10.66 16.85
CA TRP A 43 -4.72 -10.80 16.35
C TRP A 43 -5.34 -12.14 16.78
N SER A 44 -6.66 -12.17 16.80
CA SER A 44 -7.45 -13.39 16.97
C SER A 44 -8.70 -13.34 16.09
N ILE A 45 -9.20 -14.49 15.69
CA ILE A 45 -10.47 -14.59 14.96
C ILE A 45 -11.62 -14.36 15.94
N ALA A 46 -12.35 -13.26 15.76
CA ALA A 46 -13.57 -13.01 16.53
C ALA A 46 -14.76 -13.75 15.93
N ARG A 47 -14.85 -13.80 14.60
CA ARG A 47 -15.90 -14.51 13.87
C ARG A 47 -15.46 -14.80 12.44
N THR A 48 -15.99 -15.88 11.89
CA THR A 48 -15.84 -16.27 10.50
C THR A 48 -17.20 -16.25 9.82
N PHE A 49 -17.26 -15.77 8.59
CA PHE A 49 -18.45 -15.70 7.76
C PHE A 49 -18.20 -16.41 6.43
N PRO A 50 -19.24 -16.89 5.75
CA PRO A 50 -19.14 -17.33 4.37
C PRO A 50 -18.67 -16.17 3.46
N HIS A 51 -17.91 -16.52 2.43
CA HIS A 51 -17.55 -15.60 1.34
C HIS A 51 -17.65 -16.33 0.01
N ASP A 52 -17.94 -15.60 -1.06
CA ASP A 52 -18.07 -16.16 -2.41
C ASP A 52 -16.70 -16.63 -2.95
N ALA A 53 -16.47 -17.94 -2.95
CA ALA A 53 -15.24 -18.54 -3.44
C ALA A 53 -14.97 -18.31 -4.95
N SER A 54 -15.89 -17.70 -5.68
CA SER A 54 -15.67 -17.22 -7.05
C SER A 54 -15.25 -15.77 -7.14
N ALA A 55 -15.24 -15.04 -6.02
CA ALA A 55 -14.85 -13.65 -5.96
C ALA A 55 -13.32 -13.52 -6.01
N PHE A 56 -12.80 -13.00 -7.10
CA PHE A 56 -11.40 -12.59 -7.18
C PHE A 56 -11.25 -11.19 -6.56
N THR A 57 -11.26 -11.13 -5.23
CA THR A 57 -11.34 -9.90 -4.44
C THR A 57 -10.16 -8.97 -4.71
N GLN A 58 -10.44 -7.72 -5.11
CA GLN A 58 -9.46 -6.68 -5.41
C GLN A 58 -9.62 -5.42 -4.56
N GLY A 59 -10.80 -5.22 -3.97
CA GLY A 59 -11.05 -4.18 -3.00
C GLY A 59 -12.19 -4.56 -2.08
N LEU A 60 -12.08 -4.19 -0.82
CA LEU A 60 -13.07 -4.47 0.21
C LEU A 60 -13.35 -3.18 0.99
N LEU A 61 -14.60 -2.91 1.33
CA LEU A 61 -14.99 -1.66 1.97
C LEU A 61 -16.17 -1.89 2.91
N TRP A 62 -16.07 -1.40 4.15
CA TRP A 62 -17.19 -1.35 5.09
C TRP A 62 -17.77 0.04 5.18
N LYS A 63 -19.05 0.19 4.86
CA LYS A 63 -19.74 1.48 4.93
C LYS A 63 -21.21 1.31 5.32
N ASP A 64 -21.71 2.15 6.24
CA ASP A 64 -23.11 2.17 6.67
C ASP A 64 -23.65 0.77 7.03
N ARG A 65 -22.83 -0.03 7.75
CA ARG A 65 -23.10 -1.41 8.15
C ARG A 65 -23.26 -2.42 7.01
N LYS A 66 -22.70 -2.10 5.85
CA LYS A 66 -22.72 -2.92 4.65
C LYS A 66 -21.30 -3.18 4.18
N LEU A 67 -21.11 -4.37 3.61
CA LEU A 67 -19.87 -4.74 2.96
C LEU A 67 -19.99 -4.48 1.46
N PHE A 68 -19.01 -3.81 0.90
CA PHE A 68 -18.86 -3.62 -0.55
C PHE A 68 -17.57 -4.27 -1.00
N GLU A 69 -17.60 -4.85 -2.19
CA GLU A 69 -16.48 -5.57 -2.76
C GLU A 69 -16.32 -5.22 -4.24
N SER A 70 -15.09 -5.03 -4.67
CA SER A 70 -14.72 -5.05 -6.07
C SER A 70 -13.97 -6.33 -6.41
N THR A 71 -14.30 -6.92 -7.55
CA THR A 71 -13.64 -8.15 -8.00
C THR A 71 -12.90 -7.94 -9.32
N GLY A 72 -11.85 -8.73 -9.52
CA GLY A 72 -11.07 -8.76 -10.75
C GLY A 72 -11.58 -9.80 -11.75
N LEU A 73 -10.74 -10.06 -12.76
CA LEU A 73 -10.88 -10.93 -13.91
C LEU A 73 -11.73 -10.32 -15.05
N GLU A 74 -11.15 -10.30 -16.25
CA GLU A 74 -11.83 -9.84 -17.45
C GLU A 74 -13.13 -10.63 -17.70
N GLY A 75 -14.20 -9.92 -18.01
CA GLY A 75 -15.53 -10.48 -18.18
C GLY A 75 -16.24 -10.93 -16.89
N LYS A 76 -15.58 -10.82 -15.71
CA LYS A 76 -16.14 -11.21 -14.42
C LYS A 76 -16.06 -10.12 -13.34
N SER A 77 -15.42 -8.99 -13.63
CA SER A 77 -15.23 -7.90 -12.68
C SER A 77 -16.56 -7.24 -12.31
N GLU A 78 -16.80 -7.10 -11.01
CA GLU A 78 -18.05 -6.56 -10.47
C GLU A 78 -17.78 -5.61 -9.29
N LEU A 79 -18.61 -4.57 -9.17
CA LEU A 79 -18.84 -3.83 -7.92
C LEU A 79 -20.03 -4.46 -7.23
N ARG A 80 -19.89 -4.89 -5.99
CA ARG A 80 -20.90 -5.67 -5.24
C ARG A 80 -21.24 -5.02 -3.91
N GLU A 81 -22.50 -5.12 -3.49
CA GLU A 81 -22.93 -5.06 -2.10
C GLU A 81 -23.14 -6.49 -1.63
N VAL A 82 -22.49 -6.88 -0.53
CA VAL A 82 -22.51 -8.24 -0.01
C VAL A 82 -23.11 -8.25 1.39
N ASP A 83 -24.01 -9.18 1.66
CA ASP A 83 -24.43 -9.48 3.03
C ASP A 83 -23.25 -10.15 3.76
N ALA A 84 -22.66 -9.42 4.69
CA ALA A 84 -21.45 -9.88 5.39
C ALA A 84 -21.69 -11.11 6.28
N VAL A 85 -22.95 -11.45 6.63
CA VAL A 85 -23.29 -12.59 7.46
C VAL A 85 -23.44 -13.85 6.63
N THR A 86 -24.08 -13.75 5.47
CA THR A 86 -24.39 -14.88 4.59
C THR A 86 -23.41 -15.05 3.43
N GLY A 87 -22.61 -14.02 3.12
CA GLY A 87 -21.73 -13.97 1.95
C GLY A 87 -22.48 -13.81 0.63
N GLN A 88 -23.80 -13.60 0.67
CA GLN A 88 -24.61 -13.47 -0.55
C GLN A 88 -24.48 -12.07 -1.18
N VAL A 89 -24.40 -12.02 -2.49
CA VAL A 89 -24.41 -10.77 -3.26
C VAL A 89 -25.83 -10.21 -3.28
N VAL A 90 -26.05 -9.07 -2.63
CA VAL A 90 -27.35 -8.36 -2.56
C VAL A 90 -27.63 -7.64 -3.88
N ARG A 91 -26.65 -6.96 -4.41
CA ARG A 91 -26.69 -6.29 -5.71
C ARG A 91 -25.31 -6.16 -6.31
N ARG A 92 -25.24 -5.99 -7.62
CA ARG A 92 -23.98 -5.85 -8.35
C ARG A 92 -24.10 -4.95 -9.56
N PHE A 93 -22.96 -4.39 -9.95
CA PHE A 93 -22.75 -3.80 -11.26
C PHE A 93 -21.57 -4.54 -11.92
N LYS A 94 -21.79 -5.09 -13.11
CA LYS A 94 -20.75 -5.79 -13.87
C LYS A 94 -20.01 -4.78 -14.75
N LEU A 95 -18.68 -4.73 -14.65
CA LEU A 95 -17.87 -3.94 -15.57
C LEU A 95 -17.96 -4.50 -17.01
N PRO A 96 -17.75 -3.66 -18.04
CA PRO A 96 -17.57 -4.13 -19.41
C PRO A 96 -16.41 -5.16 -19.48
N ALA A 97 -16.58 -6.18 -20.33
CA ALA A 97 -15.78 -7.41 -20.30
C ALA A 97 -14.26 -7.19 -20.51
N GLN A 98 -13.87 -6.09 -21.16
CA GLN A 98 -12.46 -5.75 -21.41
C GLN A 98 -11.71 -5.20 -20.18
N PHE A 99 -12.41 -4.96 -19.07
CA PHE A 99 -11.77 -4.40 -17.86
C PHE A 99 -11.53 -5.48 -16.82
N PHE A 100 -10.34 -5.47 -16.30
CA PHE A 100 -9.98 -6.17 -15.07
C PHE A 100 -10.14 -5.19 -13.91
N GLY A 101 -11.15 -5.38 -13.06
CA GLY A 101 -11.43 -4.53 -11.91
C GLY A 101 -10.41 -4.67 -10.80
N GLU A 102 -10.17 -3.59 -10.07
CA GLU A 102 -9.17 -3.49 -9.01
C GLU A 102 -9.73 -2.77 -7.78
N GLY A 103 -8.93 -1.95 -7.11
CA GLY A 103 -9.24 -1.30 -5.84
C GLY A 103 -10.52 -0.47 -5.83
N LEU A 104 -11.14 -0.39 -4.66
CA LEU A 104 -12.43 0.26 -4.42
C LEU A 104 -12.31 1.23 -3.25
N ALA A 105 -12.83 2.45 -3.40
CA ALA A 105 -12.95 3.39 -2.29
C ALA A 105 -14.27 4.15 -2.32
N TRP A 106 -14.62 4.73 -1.17
CA TRP A 106 -15.77 5.63 -1.03
C TRP A 106 -15.33 7.00 -0.52
N VAL A 107 -15.72 8.06 -1.23
CA VAL A 107 -15.52 9.45 -0.81
C VAL A 107 -16.59 10.34 -1.45
N ASP A 108 -17.03 11.36 -0.75
CA ASP A 108 -18.01 12.35 -1.22
C ASP A 108 -19.29 11.73 -1.81
N GLY A 109 -19.83 10.67 -1.18
CA GLY A 109 -21.06 10.04 -1.63
C GLY A 109 -20.92 9.16 -2.87
N LYS A 110 -19.72 8.79 -3.28
CA LYS A 110 -19.43 8.06 -4.52
C LYS A 110 -18.47 6.93 -4.30
N PHE A 111 -18.64 5.85 -5.08
CA PHE A 111 -17.63 4.79 -5.22
C PHE A 111 -16.67 5.16 -6.35
N TYR A 112 -15.39 4.86 -6.11
CA TYR A 112 -14.29 4.93 -7.08
C TYR A 112 -13.75 3.52 -7.25
N TYR A 113 -13.77 3.02 -8.47
CA TYR A 113 -13.39 1.66 -8.82
C TYR A 113 -12.31 1.68 -9.90
N LEU A 114 -11.13 1.17 -9.58
CA LEU A 114 -9.98 1.13 -10.49
C LEU A 114 -10.05 -0.07 -11.43
N THR A 115 -9.26 -0.02 -12.49
CA THR A 115 -8.93 -1.19 -13.33
C THR A 115 -7.42 -1.35 -13.39
N TRP A 116 -6.95 -2.56 -13.64
CA TRP A 116 -5.53 -2.87 -13.69
C TRP A 116 -4.79 -2.12 -14.81
N GLN A 117 -4.43 -2.80 -15.90
CA GLN A 117 -3.60 -2.24 -16.99
C GLN A 117 -4.37 -1.33 -17.93
N SER A 118 -5.69 -1.39 -17.94
CA SER A 118 -6.53 -0.46 -18.71
C SER A 118 -6.45 0.98 -18.22
N LYS A 119 -5.89 1.24 -17.02
CA LYS A 119 -5.64 2.57 -16.45
C LYS A 119 -6.87 3.48 -16.50
N THR A 120 -8.04 2.86 -16.40
CA THR A 120 -9.35 3.50 -16.44
C THR A 120 -10.04 3.27 -15.11
N GLY A 121 -10.57 4.32 -14.50
CA GLY A 121 -11.39 4.20 -13.31
C GLY A 121 -12.81 4.62 -13.55
N PHE A 122 -13.71 4.13 -12.75
CA PHE A 122 -15.14 4.38 -12.81
C PHE A 122 -15.59 5.04 -11.52
N VAL A 123 -16.54 5.97 -11.66
CA VAL A 123 -17.22 6.60 -10.53
C VAL A 123 -18.68 6.20 -10.56
N PHE A 124 -19.20 5.78 -9.40
CA PHE A 124 -20.61 5.39 -9.25
C PHE A 124 -21.25 6.15 -8.09
N ASP A 125 -22.55 6.38 -8.17
CA ASP A 125 -23.32 6.82 -7.02
C ASP A 125 -23.56 5.66 -6.01
N ALA A 126 -24.25 5.98 -4.91
CA ALA A 126 -24.59 5.00 -3.87
C ALA A 126 -25.45 3.82 -4.39
N ASN A 127 -26.12 3.97 -5.53
CA ASN A 127 -26.98 2.95 -6.15
C ASN A 127 -26.28 2.18 -7.27
N PHE A 128 -24.96 2.35 -7.43
CA PHE A 128 -24.15 1.77 -8.49
C PHE A 128 -24.48 2.30 -9.90
N LYS A 129 -25.14 3.46 -10.00
CA LYS A 129 -25.33 4.14 -11.27
C LYS A 129 -23.98 4.75 -11.70
N PRO A 130 -23.47 4.46 -12.91
CA PRO A 130 -22.26 5.07 -13.42
C PRO A 130 -22.43 6.59 -13.56
N LEU A 131 -21.48 7.35 -13.04
CA LEU A 131 -21.47 8.81 -13.09
C LEU A 131 -20.38 9.35 -14.02
N ALA A 132 -19.18 8.78 -13.96
CA ALA A 132 -18.02 9.26 -14.71
C ALA A 132 -16.97 8.15 -14.92
N ARG A 133 -16.04 8.43 -15.80
CA ARG A 133 -14.76 7.69 -15.98
C ARG A 133 -13.61 8.66 -15.86
N PHE A 134 -12.46 8.15 -15.42
CA PHE A 134 -11.21 8.87 -15.37
C PHE A 134 -10.07 7.98 -15.83
N SER A 135 -8.90 8.58 -16.13
CA SER A 135 -7.70 7.84 -16.52
C SER A 135 -6.54 8.20 -15.60
N TYR A 136 -5.57 7.31 -15.49
CA TYR A 136 -4.36 7.49 -14.69
C TYR A 136 -3.15 6.85 -15.37
N GLY A 137 -1.93 7.27 -14.99
CA GLY A 137 -0.72 6.90 -15.74
C GLY A 137 -0.15 5.53 -15.43
N ASN A 138 -0.31 5.05 -14.17
CA ASN A 138 0.25 3.78 -13.68
C ASN A 138 -0.79 2.67 -13.76
N GLU A 139 -0.45 1.46 -13.33
CA GLU A 139 -1.44 0.41 -13.04
C GLU A 139 -2.31 0.83 -11.85
N GLY A 140 -3.55 0.37 -11.81
CA GLY A 140 -4.41 0.49 -10.64
C GLY A 140 -4.39 -0.81 -9.87
N TRP A 141 -4.03 -0.77 -8.57
CA TRP A 141 -4.11 -1.92 -7.68
C TRP A 141 -5.10 -1.59 -6.54
N GLY A 142 -4.64 -1.22 -5.35
CA GLY A 142 -5.52 -0.84 -4.26
C GLY A 142 -5.96 0.62 -4.30
N LEU A 143 -7.06 0.92 -3.61
CA LEU A 143 -7.57 2.27 -3.45
C LEU A 143 -8.26 2.41 -2.09
N THR A 144 -7.94 3.48 -1.35
CA THR A 144 -8.64 3.86 -0.12
C THR A 144 -8.84 5.37 -0.04
N SER A 145 -9.46 5.87 1.04
CA SER A 145 -9.70 7.30 1.23
C SER A 145 -9.50 7.73 2.67
N ASP A 146 -8.93 8.93 2.87
CA ASP A 146 -8.88 9.62 4.17
C ASP A 146 -10.18 10.40 4.48
N GLY A 147 -11.22 10.21 3.66
CA GLY A 147 -12.49 10.94 3.74
C GLY A 147 -12.53 12.23 2.92
N LYS A 148 -11.39 12.65 2.35
CA LYS A 148 -11.26 13.87 1.51
C LYS A 148 -10.53 13.60 0.20
N ARG A 149 -9.50 12.76 0.24
CA ARG A 149 -8.64 12.40 -0.88
C ARG A 149 -8.67 10.89 -1.04
N LEU A 150 -8.32 10.44 -2.23
CA LEU A 150 -8.08 9.03 -2.51
C LEU A 150 -6.59 8.73 -2.38
N LEU A 151 -6.23 7.51 -2.03
CA LEU A 151 -4.86 7.01 -2.02
C LEU A 151 -4.80 5.71 -2.81
N GLN A 152 -3.94 5.68 -3.83
CA GLN A 152 -3.81 4.57 -4.79
C GLN A 152 -2.46 3.86 -4.61
N SER A 153 -2.46 2.54 -4.69
CA SER A 153 -1.28 1.70 -4.93
C SER A 153 -1.21 1.24 -6.40
N ASP A 154 -0.02 0.82 -6.84
CA ASP A 154 0.26 0.31 -8.19
C ASP A 154 1.26 -0.85 -8.18
N GLY A 155 1.42 -1.53 -7.04
CA GLY A 155 2.37 -2.62 -6.83
C GLY A 155 3.83 -2.17 -6.61
N SER A 156 4.14 -0.89 -6.78
CA SER A 156 5.45 -0.32 -6.43
C SER A 156 5.56 -0.02 -4.92
N ASP A 157 6.62 0.64 -4.52
CA ASP A 157 6.82 1.22 -3.19
C ASP A 157 6.22 2.64 -3.06
N ILE A 158 5.43 3.08 -4.04
CA ILE A 158 4.82 4.41 -4.08
C ILE A 158 3.32 4.32 -3.90
N LEU A 159 2.78 5.09 -2.97
CA LEU A 159 1.36 5.39 -2.87
C LEU A 159 1.11 6.80 -3.40
N THR A 160 0.11 6.96 -4.26
CA THR A 160 -0.22 8.25 -4.89
C THR A 160 -1.52 8.81 -4.35
N TRP A 161 -1.48 10.00 -3.76
CA TRP A 161 -2.66 10.77 -3.41
C TRP A 161 -3.38 11.28 -4.66
N ARG A 162 -4.71 11.14 -4.70
CA ARG A 162 -5.56 11.53 -5.84
C ARG A 162 -6.67 12.48 -5.42
N ASP A 163 -6.93 13.48 -6.25
CA ASP A 163 -8.10 14.35 -6.11
C ASP A 163 -9.37 13.60 -6.58
N PRO A 164 -10.39 13.41 -5.72
CA PRO A 164 -11.60 12.72 -6.16
C PRO A 164 -12.38 13.44 -7.27
N LYS A 165 -12.14 14.75 -7.51
CA LYS A 165 -12.85 15.49 -8.55
C LYS A 165 -12.40 15.10 -9.96
N ASN A 166 -11.11 14.86 -10.18
CA ASN A 166 -10.51 14.65 -11.51
C ASN A 166 -9.43 13.57 -11.53
N PHE A 167 -9.20 12.89 -10.39
CA PHE A 167 -8.18 11.87 -10.19
C PHE A 167 -6.73 12.35 -10.43
N ALA A 168 -6.48 13.66 -10.45
CA ALA A 168 -5.14 14.22 -10.55
C ALA A 168 -4.27 13.82 -9.36
N SER A 169 -2.96 13.70 -9.57
CA SER A 169 -2.02 13.44 -8.49
C SER A 169 -1.88 14.69 -7.60
N LEU A 170 -2.06 14.51 -6.31
CA LEU A 170 -1.85 15.52 -5.26
C LEU A 170 -0.52 15.33 -4.53
N GLY A 171 0.27 14.32 -4.89
CA GLY A 171 1.54 13.99 -4.28
C GLY A 171 1.72 12.49 -4.10
N GLN A 172 2.89 12.09 -3.65
CA GLN A 172 3.28 10.69 -3.51
C GLN A 172 3.93 10.44 -2.15
N ILE A 173 3.82 9.20 -1.70
CA ILE A 173 4.46 8.70 -0.48
C ILE A 173 5.29 7.49 -0.88
N ARG A 174 6.59 7.51 -0.59
CA ARG A 174 7.44 6.32 -0.71
C ARG A 174 7.32 5.49 0.55
N VAL A 175 6.90 4.25 0.42
CA VAL A 175 6.75 3.33 1.55
C VAL A 175 8.06 2.60 1.83
N THR A 176 8.45 2.61 3.11
CA THR A 176 9.67 1.92 3.57
C THR A 176 9.37 1.06 4.80
N ARG A 177 10.03 -0.12 4.87
CA ARG A 177 10.06 -0.97 6.05
C ARG A 177 11.51 -1.11 6.53
N ASN A 178 11.79 -0.65 7.75
CA ASN A 178 13.16 -0.60 8.32
C ASN A 178 14.17 0.15 7.44
N GLY A 179 13.72 1.22 6.76
CA GLY A 179 14.54 2.04 5.87
C GLY A 179 14.69 1.52 4.45
N ALA A 180 14.23 0.31 4.13
CA ALA A 180 14.23 -0.26 2.77
C ALA A 180 12.88 -0.04 2.07
N PRO A 181 12.86 0.26 0.75
CA PRO A 181 11.62 0.36 -0.02
C PRO A 181 10.78 -0.92 0.09
N LEU A 182 9.47 -0.79 0.33
CA LEU A 182 8.53 -1.91 0.40
C LEU A 182 7.62 -1.91 -0.82
N ARG A 183 7.78 -2.92 -1.68
CA ARG A 183 7.00 -3.10 -2.91
C ARG A 183 5.83 -4.06 -2.72
N ASN A 184 5.10 -4.28 -3.81
CA ASN A 184 3.94 -5.17 -3.87
C ASN A 184 2.77 -4.69 -3.00
N LEU A 185 2.69 -3.37 -2.76
CA LEU A 185 1.55 -2.77 -2.07
C LEU A 185 0.29 -2.96 -2.92
N ASN A 186 -0.70 -3.67 -2.37
CA ASN A 186 -1.90 -4.05 -3.09
C ASN A 186 -3.14 -3.39 -2.50
N GLU A 187 -4.11 -4.16 -2.05
CA GLU A 187 -5.34 -3.63 -1.48
C GLU A 187 -5.07 -2.76 -0.26
N LEU A 188 -5.82 -1.67 -0.11
CA LEU A 188 -5.60 -0.61 0.86
C LEU A 188 -6.86 -0.31 1.66
N GLU A 189 -6.68 -0.09 2.98
CA GLU A 189 -7.75 0.42 3.84
C GLU A 189 -7.25 1.53 4.76
N TRP A 190 -8.10 2.55 5.00
CA TRP A 190 -7.81 3.65 5.91
C TRP A 190 -8.35 3.35 7.31
N ILE A 191 -7.46 3.06 8.26
CA ILE A 191 -7.84 2.71 9.63
C ILE A 191 -7.20 3.66 10.63
N ARG A 192 -7.99 4.44 11.36
CA ARG A 192 -7.55 5.30 12.48
C ARG A 192 -6.39 6.24 12.12
N GLY A 193 -6.39 6.78 10.91
CA GLY A 193 -5.36 7.72 10.44
C GLY A 193 -4.11 7.07 9.83
N TYR A 194 -4.08 5.74 9.69
CA TYR A 194 -3.02 4.97 9.04
C TYR A 194 -3.55 4.26 7.80
N VAL A 195 -2.65 3.97 6.87
CA VAL A 195 -2.93 3.13 5.71
C VAL A 195 -2.56 1.69 6.03
N TRP A 196 -3.51 0.80 5.91
CA TRP A 196 -3.28 -0.63 5.97
C TRP A 196 -3.19 -1.16 4.56
N ALA A 197 -2.22 -2.03 4.27
CA ALA A 197 -1.98 -2.54 2.93
C ALA A 197 -1.69 -4.04 2.94
N ASN A 198 -2.35 -4.79 2.07
CA ASN A 198 -1.91 -6.12 1.72
C ASN A 198 -0.59 -6.06 0.95
N ILE A 199 0.33 -6.98 1.22
CA ILE A 199 1.53 -7.19 0.42
C ILE A 199 1.30 -8.39 -0.48
N TRP A 200 1.17 -8.15 -1.78
CA TRP A 200 0.85 -9.18 -2.76
C TRP A 200 1.85 -10.35 -2.71
N GLN A 201 1.33 -11.56 -2.83
CA GLN A 201 2.03 -12.85 -2.69
C GLN A 201 2.55 -13.15 -1.27
N THR A 202 2.02 -12.48 -0.26
CA THR A 202 2.29 -12.79 1.14
C THR A 202 1.01 -12.88 1.94
N ASP A 203 1.10 -13.39 3.17
CA ASP A 203 0.01 -13.35 4.16
C ASP A 203 0.21 -12.17 5.14
N GLU A 204 0.85 -11.09 4.70
CA GLU A 204 1.14 -9.92 5.52
C GLU A 204 0.22 -8.75 5.19
N ILE A 205 -0.18 -8.02 6.24
CA ILE A 205 -0.74 -6.69 6.17
C ILE A 205 0.20 -5.75 6.91
N VAL A 206 0.59 -4.63 6.28
CA VAL A 206 1.41 -3.59 6.90
C VAL A 206 0.58 -2.37 7.24
N VAL A 207 0.98 -1.66 8.29
CA VAL A 207 0.40 -0.39 8.74
C VAL A 207 1.40 0.72 8.45
N ILE A 208 1.02 1.65 7.60
CA ILE A 208 1.88 2.68 7.03
C ILE A 208 1.48 4.05 7.59
N ASP A 209 2.44 4.83 8.10
CA ASP A 209 2.21 6.23 8.42
C ASP A 209 2.11 7.07 7.15
N PRO A 210 0.94 7.63 6.80
CA PRO A 210 0.77 8.41 5.56
C PRO A 210 1.51 9.75 5.54
N LYS A 211 2.14 10.18 6.64
CA LYS A 211 2.95 11.41 6.68
C LYS A 211 4.33 11.21 6.08
N ASN A 212 4.91 10.02 6.25
CA ASN A 212 6.30 9.76 5.88
C ASN A 212 6.52 8.44 5.15
N GLY A 213 5.48 7.61 5.00
CA GLY A 213 5.54 6.31 4.32
C GLY A 213 6.22 5.20 5.13
N GLN A 214 6.53 5.43 6.40
CA GLN A 214 7.14 4.38 7.22
C GLN A 214 6.12 3.33 7.64
N VAL A 215 6.48 2.06 7.49
CA VAL A 215 5.76 0.95 8.12
C VAL A 215 6.01 1.01 9.61
N VAL A 216 4.94 1.22 10.39
CA VAL A 216 5.00 1.34 11.86
C VAL A 216 4.56 0.07 12.58
N ALA A 217 3.77 -0.76 11.90
CA ALA A 217 3.31 -2.04 12.42
C ALA A 217 2.99 -3.01 11.27
N GLN A 218 2.83 -4.29 11.61
CA GLN A 218 2.43 -5.32 10.66
C GLN A 218 1.65 -6.45 11.34
N LEU A 219 0.84 -7.16 10.55
CA LEU A 219 0.17 -8.41 10.93
C LEU A 219 0.73 -9.53 10.06
N ASP A 220 1.05 -10.64 10.68
CA ASP A 220 1.32 -11.91 10.01
C ASP A 220 0.05 -12.77 10.13
N LEU A 221 -0.62 -12.99 9.00
CA LEU A 221 -1.87 -13.75 8.91
C LEU A 221 -1.66 -15.17 8.36
N ARG A 222 -0.42 -15.68 8.36
CA ARG A 222 -0.12 -17.05 7.94
C ARG A 222 -0.99 -18.06 8.70
N GLY A 223 -1.66 -18.91 7.95
CA GLY A 223 -2.57 -19.92 8.49
C GLY A 223 -3.93 -19.38 8.97
N LEU A 224 -4.31 -18.13 8.62
CA LEU A 224 -5.65 -17.60 8.86
C LEU A 224 -6.71 -18.50 8.18
N LEU A 225 -6.57 -18.78 6.89
CA LEU A 225 -7.35 -19.78 6.19
C LEU A 225 -6.68 -21.15 6.35
N LYS A 226 -7.31 -22.04 7.12
CA LYS A 226 -6.76 -23.36 7.46
C LYS A 226 -6.72 -24.29 6.25
N PRO A 227 -5.78 -25.25 6.16
CA PRO A 227 -5.70 -26.19 5.03
C PRO A 227 -7.00 -26.93 4.74
N HIS A 228 -7.74 -27.37 5.78
CA HIS A 228 -9.01 -28.09 5.63
C HIS A 228 -10.20 -27.21 5.20
N GLU A 229 -10.03 -25.88 5.22
CA GLU A 229 -11.01 -24.90 4.79
C GLU A 229 -10.84 -24.50 3.32
N ARG A 230 -9.73 -24.94 2.71
CA ARG A 230 -9.38 -24.60 1.34
C ARG A 230 -10.11 -25.50 0.34
N THR A 231 -10.50 -24.88 -0.78
CA THR A 231 -11.15 -25.55 -1.91
C THR A 231 -10.16 -25.93 -3.01
N GLY A 232 -8.90 -25.44 -2.89
CA GLY A 232 -7.84 -25.60 -3.89
C GLY A 232 -7.85 -24.58 -5.03
N ARG A 233 -8.72 -23.55 -4.93
CA ARG A 233 -8.82 -22.47 -5.93
C ARG A 233 -8.43 -21.10 -5.37
N GLU A 234 -8.11 -21.06 -4.09
CA GLU A 234 -7.71 -19.82 -3.41
C GLU A 234 -6.40 -19.28 -3.98
N ASP A 235 -6.40 -17.97 -4.21
CA ASP A 235 -5.22 -17.18 -4.49
C ASP A 235 -4.80 -16.43 -3.20
N VAL A 236 -4.10 -15.33 -3.29
CA VAL A 236 -3.50 -14.61 -2.16
C VAL A 236 -4.52 -13.94 -1.23
N LEU A 237 -4.11 -13.71 0.01
CA LEU A 237 -4.74 -12.79 0.94
C LEU A 237 -4.88 -11.42 0.26
N ASN A 238 -6.09 -10.88 0.16
CA ASN A 238 -6.36 -9.57 -0.40
C ASN A 238 -7.77 -9.09 -0.02
N GLY A 239 -7.87 -7.90 0.52
CA GLY A 239 -9.12 -7.29 0.96
C GLY A 239 -9.13 -7.04 2.47
N ILE A 240 -9.20 -5.74 2.84
CA ILE A 240 -9.29 -5.24 4.20
C ILE A 240 -10.49 -4.29 4.25
N ALA A 241 -11.38 -4.47 5.21
CA ALA A 241 -12.44 -3.50 5.46
C ALA A 241 -12.51 -3.15 6.94
N TYR A 242 -12.84 -1.90 7.27
CA TYR A 242 -12.88 -1.42 8.63
C TYR A 242 -14.23 -0.85 9.03
N ASP A 243 -14.90 -1.48 9.99
CA ASP A 243 -16.06 -0.91 10.68
C ASP A 243 -15.61 0.02 11.80
N ALA A 244 -15.50 1.30 11.50
CA ALA A 244 -15.04 2.32 12.44
C ALA A 244 -15.96 2.49 13.66
N GLN A 245 -17.26 2.20 13.54
CA GLN A 245 -18.21 2.34 14.64
C GLN A 245 -17.98 1.28 15.72
N ASN A 246 -17.61 0.05 15.33
CA ASN A 246 -17.42 -1.07 16.24
C ASN A 246 -15.96 -1.52 16.37
N GLY A 247 -15.01 -0.85 15.67
CA GLY A 247 -13.59 -1.19 15.68
C GLY A 247 -13.26 -2.55 15.07
N ARG A 248 -14.06 -3.01 14.08
CA ARG A 248 -13.93 -4.34 13.49
C ARG A 248 -13.09 -4.31 12.24
N VAL A 249 -12.08 -5.17 12.17
CA VAL A 249 -11.27 -5.37 10.97
C VAL A 249 -11.74 -6.65 10.28
N PHE A 250 -12.14 -6.55 9.03
CA PHE A 250 -12.50 -7.68 8.19
C PHE A 250 -11.39 -7.93 7.18
N VAL A 251 -11.08 -9.21 6.92
CA VAL A 251 -10.12 -9.62 5.92
C VAL A 251 -10.60 -10.85 5.17
N THR A 252 -10.24 -10.94 3.90
CA THR A 252 -10.49 -12.08 3.03
C THR A 252 -9.33 -12.26 2.05
N GLY A 253 -9.50 -13.06 1.01
CA GLY A 253 -8.54 -13.25 -0.07
C GLY A 253 -9.22 -13.56 -1.39
N LYS A 254 -8.45 -13.53 -2.47
CA LYS A 254 -8.92 -13.86 -3.81
C LYS A 254 -9.38 -15.30 -3.86
N ASN A 255 -10.63 -15.51 -4.24
CA ASN A 255 -11.30 -16.83 -4.25
C ASN A 255 -11.34 -17.54 -2.88
N TRP A 256 -11.22 -16.81 -1.79
CA TRP A 256 -11.35 -17.41 -0.46
C TRP A 256 -12.84 -17.69 -0.15
N PRO A 257 -13.14 -18.86 0.48
CA PRO A 257 -14.51 -19.19 0.86
C PRO A 257 -14.97 -18.52 2.14
N LYS A 258 -14.11 -17.70 2.78
CA LYS A 258 -14.33 -17.12 4.10
C LYS A 258 -13.95 -15.65 4.16
N LEU A 259 -14.78 -14.90 4.90
CA LEU A 259 -14.50 -13.56 5.42
C LEU A 259 -14.23 -13.68 6.92
N PHE A 260 -13.15 -13.10 7.39
CA PHE A 260 -12.76 -13.14 8.81
C PHE A 260 -12.95 -11.78 9.46
N TRP A 261 -13.65 -11.73 10.59
CA TRP A 261 -13.58 -10.60 11.50
C TRP A 261 -12.48 -10.85 12.52
N LEU A 262 -11.45 -10.00 12.50
CA LEU A 262 -10.32 -10.07 13.41
C LEU A 262 -10.45 -9.07 14.57
N ARG A 263 -10.15 -9.51 15.78
CA ARG A 263 -9.74 -8.62 16.86
C ARG A 263 -8.25 -8.39 16.71
N VAL A 264 -7.87 -7.13 16.52
CA VAL A 264 -6.47 -6.72 16.43
C VAL A 264 -6.14 -5.86 17.63
N GLU A 265 -5.15 -6.30 18.42
CA GLU A 265 -4.73 -5.59 19.62
C GLU A 265 -3.72 -4.49 19.31
N ASN A 266 -3.76 -3.42 20.13
CA ASN A 266 -2.78 -2.33 20.07
C ASN A 266 -2.65 -1.68 18.68
N MET A 267 -3.76 -1.60 17.93
CA MET A 267 -3.77 -0.87 16.65
C MET A 267 -3.28 0.56 16.86
N PRO A 268 -2.38 1.07 16.00
CA PRO A 268 -1.98 2.47 16.07
C PRO A 268 -3.17 3.41 15.83
N VAL A 269 -3.14 4.56 16.50
CA VAL A 269 -4.16 5.62 16.41
C VAL A 269 -3.43 6.94 16.24
N LYS A 270 -3.92 7.82 15.35
CA LYS A 270 -3.48 9.22 15.20
C LYS A 270 -4.46 10.18 15.84
#